data_2ffdaeae4920eea322f0a93280c2940d
#
_entry.id   2ffdaeae4920eea322f0a93280c2940d
#
_cell.length_a   1.000
_cell.length_b   1.000
_cell.length_c   1.000
_cell.angle_alpha   90.00
_cell.angle_beta   90.00
_cell.angle_gamma   90.00
#
_symmetry.space_group_name_H-M   'P 1'
#
loop_
_entity.id
_entity.type
_entity.pdbx_description
1 polymer ?
#
loop_
_entity_poly.entity_id
_entity_poly.type
_entity_poly.pdbx_seq_one_letter_code
_entity_poly.pdbx_strand_id
1 'polypeptide(L)'
;EETRQQEDRKLVYMQTGHSVMPSVAISQARKEICRMGQISRDNLARSVECFFELDDEKAQEVEEVEDTVNYLEHAITEGLIRLHALDLSDRDQQRVSMMMRVVSDIERLSDHAENIVEYEHQVKYDHAVLSQDALKELQEIAIVSLKSVDMCLSIFANDSFDLIPQAEAVENRVDDMEKELVSNHIARLM
;
A
#
# COMPACT_ATOMS: atom_id res chain seq x y z
N GLU A 1 -11.25 10.48 17.63
CA GLU A 1 -10.27 10.51 16.49
C GLU A 1 -8.83 10.35 16.99
N GLU A 2 -8.28 11.25 17.80
CA GLU A 2 -6.92 11.11 18.39
C GLU A 2 -6.65 9.74 19.05
N THR A 3 -7.64 9.12 19.68
CA THR A 3 -7.51 7.81 20.33
C THR A 3 -7.35 6.67 19.33
N ARG A 4 -7.99 6.76 18.16
CA ARG A 4 -7.91 5.75 17.10
C ARG A 4 -6.57 5.77 16.39
N GLN A 5 -6.06 6.96 16.07
CA GLN A 5 -4.73 7.16 15.48
C GLN A 5 -3.60 6.68 16.40
N GLN A 6 -3.69 6.94 17.71
CA GLN A 6 -2.73 6.43 18.70
C GLN A 6 -2.78 4.90 18.83
N GLU A 7 -3.95 4.28 18.62
CA GLU A 7 -4.07 2.82 18.61
C GLU A 7 -3.46 2.19 17.35
N ASP A 8 -3.51 2.86 16.22
CA ASP A 8 -2.92 2.37 14.96
C ASP A 8 -1.39 2.54 14.93
N ARG A 9 -0.84 3.55 15.61
CA ARG A 9 0.62 3.81 15.76
C ARG A 9 1.26 2.93 16.83
N LYS A 10 0.96 1.64 16.86
CA LYS A 10 1.66 0.65 17.70
C LYS A 10 1.66 -0.71 17.04
N LEU A 11 2.68 -1.53 17.35
CA LEU A 11 2.70 -2.92 16.96
C LEU A 11 1.63 -3.70 17.75
N VAL A 12 0.77 -4.40 17.03
CA VAL A 12 -0.33 -5.19 17.62
C VAL A 12 0.08 -6.66 17.80
N TYR A 13 0.78 -7.20 16.82
CA TYR A 13 1.15 -8.61 16.77
C TYR A 13 2.60 -8.87 17.15
N MET A 14 3.52 -7.95 16.84
CA MET A 14 4.93 -8.09 17.16
C MET A 14 5.19 -7.59 18.58
N GLN A 15 5.36 -8.52 19.53
CA GLN A 15 5.69 -8.19 20.91
C GLN A 15 7.19 -7.92 21.07
N THR A 16 7.52 -6.81 21.71
CA THR A 16 8.88 -6.48 22.12
C THR A 16 9.15 -7.04 23.52
N GLY A 17 10.14 -7.97 23.65
CA GLY A 17 10.76 -8.18 24.96
C GLY A 17 10.72 -9.56 25.61
N HIS A 18 10.26 -10.62 24.96
CA HIS A 18 10.39 -11.98 25.50
C HIS A 18 10.98 -12.93 24.46
N SER A 19 11.68 -13.97 24.96
CA SER A 19 12.25 -15.03 24.13
C SER A 19 11.13 -15.83 23.46
N VAL A 20 10.67 -15.33 22.30
CA VAL A 20 9.65 -15.98 21.48
C VAL A 20 10.36 -16.94 20.52
N MET A 21 9.79 -18.12 20.30
CA MET A 21 10.30 -19.04 19.30
C MET A 21 10.35 -18.37 17.92
N PRO A 22 11.43 -18.52 17.14
CA PRO A 22 11.56 -17.86 15.83
C PRO A 22 10.36 -18.03 14.90
N SER A 23 9.79 -19.24 14.84
CA SER A 23 8.61 -19.52 14.03
C SER A 23 7.36 -18.72 14.44
N VAL A 24 7.18 -18.48 15.74
CA VAL A 24 6.10 -17.65 16.28
C VAL A 24 6.35 -16.18 15.94
N ALA A 25 7.58 -15.71 16.13
CA ALA A 25 7.97 -14.33 15.80
C ALA A 25 7.79 -14.02 14.31
N ILE A 26 8.15 -14.94 13.41
CA ILE A 26 7.92 -14.83 11.97
C ILE A 26 6.42 -14.75 11.66
N SER A 27 5.61 -15.58 12.31
CA SER A 27 4.16 -15.54 12.14
C SER A 27 3.54 -14.23 12.63
N GLN A 28 4.02 -13.70 13.76
CA GLN A 28 3.58 -12.40 14.29
C GLN A 28 3.99 -11.24 13.38
N ALA A 29 5.23 -11.24 12.88
CA ALA A 29 5.71 -10.25 11.92
C ALA A 29 4.84 -10.24 10.65
N ARG A 30 4.51 -11.42 10.11
CA ARG A 30 3.63 -11.52 8.95
C ARG A 30 2.25 -10.91 9.19
N LYS A 31 1.65 -11.15 10.35
CA LYS A 31 0.34 -10.56 10.71
C LYS A 31 0.42 -9.04 10.80
N GLU A 32 1.51 -8.51 11.35
CA GLU A 32 1.73 -7.07 11.43
C GLU A 32 1.89 -6.44 10.05
N ILE A 33 2.64 -7.09 9.15
CA ILE A 33 2.81 -6.67 7.76
C ILE A 33 1.47 -6.69 7.01
N CYS A 34 0.64 -7.73 7.22
CA CYS A 34 -0.70 -7.78 6.64
C CYS A 34 -1.58 -6.62 7.13
N ARG A 35 -1.49 -6.26 8.42
CA ARG A 35 -2.22 -5.11 8.98
C ARG A 35 -1.75 -3.80 8.35
N MET A 36 -0.43 -3.58 8.26
CA MET A 36 0.14 -2.41 7.60
C MET A 36 -0.30 -2.33 6.13
N GLY A 37 -0.28 -3.47 5.42
CA GLY A 37 -0.72 -3.55 4.02
C GLY A 37 -2.19 -3.17 3.85
N GLN A 38 -3.07 -3.60 4.76
CA GLN A 38 -4.48 -3.23 4.72
C GLN A 38 -4.69 -1.73 4.98
N ILE A 39 -3.95 -1.15 5.93
CA ILE A 39 -3.99 0.28 6.21
C ILE A 39 -3.57 1.09 4.97
N SER A 40 -2.44 0.72 4.33
CA SER A 40 -1.94 1.39 3.12
C SER A 40 -2.91 1.24 1.93
N ARG A 41 -3.48 0.04 1.76
CA ARG A 41 -4.48 -0.22 0.71
C ARG A 41 -5.74 0.64 0.88
N ASP A 42 -6.24 0.74 2.10
CA ASP A 42 -7.43 1.55 2.40
C ASP A 42 -7.13 3.04 2.26
N ASN A 43 -5.90 3.45 2.59
CA ASN A 43 -5.43 4.82 2.36
C ASN A 43 -5.33 5.16 0.86
N LEU A 44 -4.82 4.24 0.04
CA LEU A 44 -4.80 4.40 -1.41
C LEU A 44 -6.22 4.53 -1.98
N ALA A 45 -7.18 3.74 -1.51
CA ALA A 45 -8.57 3.88 -1.93
C ALA A 45 -9.15 5.25 -1.53
N ARG A 46 -8.86 5.73 -0.32
CA ARG A 46 -9.28 7.06 0.16
C ARG A 46 -8.66 8.18 -0.66
N SER A 47 -7.39 8.09 -1.05
CA SER A 47 -6.74 9.11 -1.89
C SER A 47 -7.37 9.18 -3.29
N VAL A 48 -7.78 8.05 -3.86
CA VAL A 48 -8.54 8.02 -5.11
C VAL A 48 -9.90 8.71 -4.95
N GLU A 49 -10.64 8.41 -3.88
CA GLU A 49 -11.92 9.10 -3.59
C GLU A 49 -11.70 10.60 -3.40
N CYS A 50 -10.68 11.00 -2.63
CA CYS A 50 -10.29 12.39 -2.43
C CYS A 50 -10.08 13.11 -3.76
N PHE A 51 -9.33 12.52 -4.69
CA PHE A 51 -9.07 13.10 -6.01
C PHE A 51 -10.34 13.34 -6.83
N PHE A 52 -11.30 12.43 -6.79
CA PHE A 52 -12.56 12.58 -7.55
C PHE A 52 -13.55 13.55 -6.89
N GLU A 53 -13.56 13.65 -5.57
CA GLU A 53 -14.47 14.48 -4.80
C GLU A 53 -13.89 15.86 -4.50
N LEU A 54 -12.58 16.04 -4.64
CA LEU A 54 -11.82 17.24 -4.28
C LEU A 54 -12.05 17.63 -2.80
N ASP A 55 -11.88 16.67 -1.90
CA ASP A 55 -12.26 16.75 -0.48
C ASP A 55 -11.03 16.97 0.42
N ASP A 56 -10.89 18.17 0.99
CA ASP A 56 -9.77 18.55 1.86
C ASP A 56 -9.73 17.76 3.17
N GLU A 57 -10.88 17.31 3.70
CA GLU A 57 -10.91 16.49 4.93
C GLU A 57 -10.32 15.11 4.65
N LYS A 58 -10.68 14.50 3.52
CA LYS A 58 -10.08 13.23 3.07
C LYS A 58 -8.60 13.37 2.76
N ALA A 59 -8.17 14.50 2.18
CA ALA A 59 -6.75 14.77 1.93
C ALA A 59 -5.96 14.73 3.24
N GLN A 60 -6.42 15.43 4.25
CA GLN A 60 -5.79 15.42 5.57
C GLN A 60 -5.76 14.02 6.21
N GLU A 61 -6.85 13.25 6.09
CA GLU A 61 -6.89 11.88 6.58
C GLU A 61 -5.85 10.98 5.89
N VAL A 62 -5.61 11.18 4.58
CA VAL A 62 -4.60 10.43 3.82
C VAL A 62 -3.20 10.70 4.36
N GLU A 63 -2.85 11.98 4.60
CA GLU A 63 -1.57 12.39 5.15
C GLU A 63 -1.35 11.84 6.57
N GLU A 64 -2.38 11.86 7.42
CA GLU A 64 -2.31 11.33 8.79
C GLU A 64 -2.12 9.80 8.82
N VAL A 65 -2.69 9.07 7.86
CA VAL A 65 -2.51 7.63 7.74
C VAL A 65 -1.13 7.30 7.18
N GLU A 66 -0.59 8.12 6.30
CA GLU A 66 0.78 7.99 5.79
C GLU A 66 1.80 8.04 6.92
N ASP A 67 1.71 9.01 7.84
CA ASP A 67 2.49 9.07 9.08
C ASP A 67 2.41 7.77 9.90
N THR A 68 1.25 7.14 9.92
CA THR A 68 1.03 5.87 10.64
C THR A 68 1.73 4.72 9.93
N VAL A 69 1.68 4.67 8.61
CA VAL A 69 2.37 3.64 7.80
C VAL A 69 3.89 3.78 7.95
N ASN A 70 4.43 5.00 7.92
CA ASN A 70 5.85 5.26 8.16
C ASN A 70 6.31 4.78 9.54
N TYR A 71 5.52 5.06 10.58
CA TYR A 71 5.80 4.52 11.91
C TYR A 71 5.84 2.99 11.92
N LEU A 72 4.87 2.34 11.29
CA LEU A 72 4.78 0.88 11.23
C LEU A 72 5.93 0.28 10.42
N GLU A 73 6.31 0.89 9.31
CA GLU A 73 7.46 0.49 8.49
C GLU A 73 8.72 0.42 9.37
N HIS A 74 9.06 1.51 10.06
CA HIS A 74 10.22 1.56 10.93
C HIS A 74 10.16 0.52 12.05
N ALA A 75 9.04 0.42 12.76
CA ALA A 75 8.89 -0.48 13.90
C ALA A 75 8.93 -1.96 13.47
N ILE A 76 8.32 -2.32 12.35
CA ILE A 76 8.34 -3.68 11.79
C ILE A 76 9.75 -4.01 11.31
N THR A 77 10.39 -3.11 10.56
CA THR A 77 11.75 -3.28 10.03
C THR A 77 12.75 -3.51 11.16
N GLU A 78 12.72 -2.72 12.24
CA GLU A 78 13.53 -2.99 13.43
C GLU A 78 13.28 -4.37 14.03
N GLY A 79 12.02 -4.79 14.10
CA GLY A 79 11.66 -6.12 14.58
C GLY A 79 12.21 -7.24 13.70
N LEU A 80 12.12 -7.08 12.37
CA LEU A 80 12.67 -8.03 11.39
C LEU A 80 14.20 -8.10 11.44
N ILE A 81 14.90 -6.97 11.63
CA ILE A 81 16.35 -6.93 11.79
C ILE A 81 16.76 -7.71 13.04
N ARG A 82 16.09 -7.50 14.18
CA ARG A 82 16.35 -8.28 15.40
C ARG A 82 16.08 -9.77 15.19
N LEU A 83 15.04 -10.12 14.46
CA LEU A 83 14.71 -11.50 14.14
C LEU A 83 15.76 -12.14 13.21
N HIS A 84 16.24 -11.41 12.21
CA HIS A 84 17.30 -11.88 11.29
C HIS A 84 18.63 -12.11 11.99
N ALA A 85 18.90 -11.41 13.08
CA ALA A 85 20.12 -11.59 13.89
C ALA A 85 20.11 -12.86 14.76
N LEU A 86 18.98 -13.58 14.85
CA LEU A 86 18.88 -14.85 15.54
C LEU A 86 19.47 -15.99 14.70
N ASP A 87 19.77 -17.12 15.36
CA ASP A 87 20.17 -18.35 14.67
C ASP A 87 18.93 -19.02 14.03
N LEU A 88 18.65 -18.60 12.81
CA LEU A 88 17.51 -19.05 12.01
C LEU A 88 17.94 -20.12 11.00
N SER A 89 17.01 -21.00 10.62
CA SER A 89 17.22 -21.84 9.43
C SER A 89 17.34 -20.99 8.16
N ASP A 90 18.05 -21.47 7.13
CA ASP A 90 18.17 -20.78 5.82
C ASP A 90 16.80 -20.39 5.25
N ARG A 91 15.79 -21.26 5.41
CA ARG A 91 14.43 -21.01 4.97
C ARG A 91 13.79 -19.83 5.70
N ASP A 92 14.00 -19.73 7.01
CA ASP A 92 13.44 -18.66 7.82
C ASP A 92 14.17 -17.34 7.58
N GLN A 93 15.49 -17.38 7.34
CA GLN A 93 16.25 -16.20 6.92
C GLN A 93 15.73 -15.65 5.58
N GLN A 94 15.45 -16.52 4.61
CA GLN A 94 14.85 -16.11 3.33
C GLN A 94 13.47 -15.49 3.51
N ARG A 95 12.63 -16.06 4.40
CA ARG A 95 11.31 -15.50 4.73
C ARG A 95 11.41 -14.11 5.33
N VAL A 96 12.28 -13.92 6.32
CA VAL A 96 12.49 -12.62 6.96
C VAL A 96 12.99 -11.59 5.94
N SER A 97 13.94 -11.98 5.07
CA SER A 97 14.45 -11.11 4.00
C SER A 97 13.36 -10.72 2.99
N MET A 98 12.46 -11.65 2.65
CA MET A 98 11.30 -11.36 1.81
C MET A 98 10.32 -10.39 2.50
N MET A 99 10.06 -10.59 3.78
CA MET A 99 9.20 -9.70 4.57
C MET A 99 9.72 -8.27 4.61
N MET A 100 11.04 -8.05 4.73
CA MET A 100 11.64 -6.72 4.66
C MET A 100 11.33 -6.01 3.33
N ARG A 101 11.36 -6.74 2.20
CA ARG A 101 11.00 -6.18 0.89
C ARG A 101 9.53 -5.82 0.84
N VAL A 102 8.65 -6.71 1.30
CA VAL A 102 7.20 -6.47 1.32
C VAL A 102 6.85 -5.23 2.16
N VAL A 103 7.51 -5.03 3.30
CA VAL A 103 7.32 -3.82 4.14
C VAL A 103 7.65 -2.55 3.36
N SER A 104 8.80 -2.54 2.66
CA SER A 104 9.20 -1.40 1.83
C SER A 104 8.24 -1.18 0.63
N ASP A 105 7.73 -2.24 0.01
CA ASP A 105 6.76 -2.12 -1.08
C ASP A 105 5.40 -1.57 -0.59
N ILE A 106 4.99 -1.92 0.65
CA ILE A 106 3.76 -1.39 1.27
C ILE A 106 3.92 0.10 1.62
N GLU A 107 5.08 0.51 2.12
CA GLU A 107 5.37 1.93 2.37
C GLU A 107 5.30 2.73 1.07
N ARG A 108 5.92 2.26 -0.01
CA ARG A 108 5.82 2.91 -1.32
C ARG A 108 4.38 3.00 -1.85
N LEU A 109 3.53 2.03 -1.50
CA LEU A 109 2.10 2.12 -1.81
C LEU A 109 1.43 3.29 -1.08
N SER A 110 1.83 3.55 0.16
CA SER A 110 1.35 4.70 0.94
C SER A 110 1.85 6.03 0.37
N ASP A 111 3.12 6.11 -0.07
CA ASP A 111 3.67 7.27 -0.78
C ASP A 111 2.85 7.61 -2.04
N HIS A 112 2.39 6.58 -2.77
CA HIS A 112 1.52 6.82 -3.92
C HIS A 112 0.16 7.41 -3.54
N ALA A 113 -0.38 7.09 -2.37
CA ALA A 113 -1.61 7.72 -1.88
C ALA A 113 -1.40 9.21 -1.60
N GLU A 114 -0.28 9.59 -0.99
CA GLU A 114 0.11 10.99 -0.77
C GLU A 114 0.30 11.74 -2.10
N ASN A 115 1.01 11.15 -3.06
CA ASN A 115 1.16 11.74 -4.40
C ASN A 115 -0.18 12.01 -5.10
N ILE A 116 -1.20 11.17 -4.91
CA ILE A 116 -2.54 11.39 -5.47
C ILE A 116 -3.19 12.63 -4.82
N VAL A 117 -3.01 12.84 -3.51
CA VAL A 117 -3.46 14.04 -2.81
C VAL A 117 -2.73 15.30 -3.32
N GLU A 118 -1.43 15.21 -3.56
CA GLU A 118 -0.68 16.32 -4.18
C GLU A 118 -1.25 16.70 -5.56
N TYR A 119 -1.59 15.71 -6.39
CA TYR A 119 -2.26 15.97 -7.68
C TYR A 119 -3.65 16.57 -7.51
N GLU A 120 -4.41 16.16 -6.51
CA GLU A 120 -5.71 16.76 -6.17
C GLU A 120 -5.55 18.24 -5.82
N HIS A 121 -4.60 18.60 -4.96
CA HIS A 121 -4.27 19.98 -4.61
C HIS A 121 -3.85 20.78 -5.85
N GLN A 122 -3.06 20.18 -6.76
CA GLN A 122 -2.65 20.85 -8.00
C GLN A 122 -3.85 21.13 -8.91
N VAL A 123 -4.76 20.16 -9.08
CA VAL A 123 -6.00 20.34 -9.86
C VAL A 123 -6.85 21.47 -9.31
N LYS A 124 -7.00 21.58 -7.98
CA LYS A 124 -7.69 22.69 -7.32
C LYS A 124 -7.00 24.03 -7.56
N TYR A 125 -5.70 24.09 -7.33
CA TYR A 125 -4.92 25.33 -7.46
C TYR A 125 -4.96 25.88 -8.88
N ASP A 126 -4.82 25.03 -9.88
CA ASP A 126 -4.86 25.41 -11.30
C ASP A 126 -6.28 25.61 -11.84
N HIS A 127 -7.32 25.35 -11.05
CA HIS A 127 -8.71 25.29 -11.49
C HIS A 127 -8.89 24.43 -12.74
N ALA A 128 -8.13 23.34 -12.83
CA ALA A 128 -8.13 22.45 -13.97
C ALA A 128 -9.44 21.65 -14.05
N VAL A 129 -9.99 21.56 -15.26
CA VAL A 129 -11.20 20.79 -15.52
C VAL A 129 -10.85 19.59 -16.36
N LEU A 130 -10.96 18.40 -15.78
CA LEU A 130 -10.79 17.14 -16.49
C LEU A 130 -12.05 16.83 -17.32
N SER A 131 -11.85 16.30 -18.53
CA SER A 131 -12.98 15.83 -19.34
C SER A 131 -13.64 14.60 -18.70
N GLN A 132 -14.92 14.39 -19.00
CA GLN A 132 -15.66 13.23 -18.51
C GLN A 132 -15.02 11.90 -18.94
N ASP A 133 -14.44 11.84 -20.14
CA ASP A 133 -13.73 10.67 -20.63
C ASP A 133 -12.44 10.42 -19.82
N ALA A 134 -11.68 11.49 -19.51
CA ALA A 134 -10.48 11.37 -18.68
C ALA A 134 -10.81 10.89 -17.25
N LEU A 135 -11.88 11.45 -16.64
CA LEU A 135 -12.31 11.01 -15.31
C LEU A 135 -12.74 9.54 -15.31
N LYS A 136 -13.46 9.09 -16.34
CA LYS A 136 -13.86 7.69 -16.48
C LYS A 136 -12.66 6.76 -16.63
N GLU A 137 -11.71 7.10 -17.50
CA GLU A 137 -10.49 6.34 -17.70
C GLU A 137 -9.66 6.24 -16.42
N LEU A 138 -9.50 7.34 -15.67
CA LEU A 138 -8.81 7.36 -14.37
C LEU A 138 -9.53 6.50 -13.32
N GLN A 139 -10.85 6.51 -13.31
CA GLN A 139 -11.63 5.67 -12.41
C GLN A 139 -11.46 4.18 -12.73
N GLU A 140 -11.47 3.82 -14.00
CA GLU A 140 -11.29 2.43 -14.45
C GLU A 140 -9.91 1.89 -14.06
N ILE A 141 -8.83 2.65 -14.30
CA ILE A 141 -7.48 2.21 -13.92
C ILE A 141 -7.33 2.13 -12.40
N ALA A 142 -7.89 3.06 -11.63
CA ALA A 142 -7.85 3.03 -10.17
C ALA A 142 -8.50 1.75 -9.61
N ILE A 143 -9.65 1.33 -10.15
CA ILE A 143 -10.34 0.10 -9.76
C ILE A 143 -9.46 -1.13 -10.01
N VAL A 144 -8.83 -1.20 -11.18
CA VAL A 144 -7.96 -2.35 -11.53
C VAL A 144 -6.68 -2.36 -10.69
N SER A 145 -6.09 -1.19 -10.42
CA SER A 145 -4.91 -1.06 -9.56
C SER A 145 -5.21 -1.49 -8.12
N LEU A 146 -6.32 -1.05 -7.53
CA LEU A 146 -6.73 -1.50 -6.20
C LEU A 146 -6.97 -3.02 -6.15
N LYS A 147 -7.54 -3.60 -7.20
CA LYS A 147 -7.71 -5.06 -7.32
C LYS A 147 -6.36 -5.77 -7.36
N SER A 148 -5.35 -5.23 -8.05
CA SER A 148 -3.99 -5.78 -8.07
C SER A 148 -3.39 -5.81 -6.66
N VAL A 149 -3.51 -4.70 -5.92
CA VAL A 149 -3.05 -4.62 -4.53
C VAL A 149 -3.75 -5.65 -3.65
N ASP A 150 -5.09 -5.76 -3.73
CA ASP A 150 -5.87 -6.74 -2.96
C ASP A 150 -5.40 -8.17 -3.22
N MET A 151 -5.09 -8.52 -4.48
CA MET A 151 -4.58 -9.84 -4.85
C MET A 151 -3.18 -10.08 -4.26
N CYS A 152 -2.26 -9.12 -4.35
CA CYS A 152 -0.91 -9.24 -3.80
C CYS A 152 -0.94 -9.41 -2.27
N LEU A 153 -1.74 -8.62 -1.56
CA LEU A 153 -1.92 -8.74 -0.11
C LEU A 153 -2.52 -10.10 0.26
N SER A 154 -3.51 -10.60 -0.50
CA SER A 154 -4.10 -11.91 -0.29
C SER A 154 -3.10 -13.04 -0.51
N ILE A 155 -2.29 -12.98 -1.56
CA ILE A 155 -1.22 -13.96 -1.83
C ILE A 155 -0.23 -13.99 -0.67
N PHE A 156 0.23 -12.83 -0.21
CA PHE A 156 1.16 -12.72 0.91
C PHE A 156 0.54 -13.24 2.23
N ALA A 157 -0.73 -12.90 2.50
CA ALA A 157 -1.41 -13.30 3.73
C ALA A 157 -1.63 -14.82 3.82
N ASN A 158 -1.90 -15.50 2.70
CA ASN A 158 -2.36 -16.89 2.66
C ASN A 158 -1.37 -17.88 2.05
N ASP A 159 -0.16 -17.44 1.61
CA ASP A 159 0.79 -18.26 0.83
C ASP A 159 0.15 -18.86 -0.45
N SER A 160 -0.79 -18.13 -1.06
CA SER A 160 -1.54 -18.58 -2.24
C SER A 160 -0.74 -18.36 -3.53
N PHE A 161 0.46 -18.94 -3.64
CA PHE A 161 1.39 -18.76 -4.76
C PHE A 161 0.83 -19.26 -6.12
N ASP A 162 -0.18 -20.09 -6.11
CA ASP A 162 -0.96 -20.51 -7.29
C ASP A 162 -1.75 -19.37 -7.94
N LEU A 163 -1.97 -18.26 -7.22
CA LEU A 163 -2.62 -17.06 -7.74
C LEU A 163 -1.66 -16.05 -8.39
N ILE A 164 -0.34 -16.26 -8.31
CA ILE A 164 0.66 -15.35 -8.90
C ILE A 164 0.41 -15.10 -10.40
N PRO A 165 0.15 -16.10 -11.26
CA PRO A 165 -0.12 -15.83 -12.68
C PRO A 165 -1.36 -14.95 -12.92
N GLN A 166 -2.34 -15.02 -12.02
CA GLN A 166 -3.54 -14.17 -12.09
C GLN A 166 -3.22 -12.73 -11.67
N ALA A 167 -2.39 -12.55 -10.63
CA ALA A 167 -1.92 -11.23 -10.20
C ALA A 167 -1.09 -10.56 -11.31
N GLU A 168 -0.16 -11.29 -11.95
CA GLU A 168 0.62 -10.81 -13.08
C GLU A 168 -0.28 -10.40 -14.27
N ALA A 169 -1.36 -11.15 -14.52
CA ALA A 169 -2.31 -10.78 -15.57
C ALA A 169 -3.06 -9.46 -15.27
N VAL A 170 -3.36 -9.19 -13.99
CA VAL A 170 -3.99 -7.94 -13.57
C VAL A 170 -2.98 -6.78 -13.66
N GLU A 171 -1.73 -7.00 -13.27
CA GLU A 171 -0.64 -6.01 -13.40
C GLU A 171 -0.42 -5.64 -14.87
N ASN A 172 -0.26 -6.61 -15.76
CA ASN A 172 -0.15 -6.37 -17.19
C ASN A 172 -1.34 -5.57 -17.75
N ARG A 173 -2.55 -5.79 -17.21
CA ARG A 173 -3.72 -5.00 -17.61
C ARG A 173 -3.59 -3.54 -17.16
N VAL A 174 -3.06 -3.27 -15.96
CA VAL A 174 -2.78 -1.89 -15.49
C VAL A 174 -1.79 -1.20 -16.41
N ASP A 175 -0.69 -1.88 -16.78
CA ASP A 175 0.32 -1.35 -17.71
C ASP A 175 -0.26 -1.00 -19.08
N ASP A 176 -1.15 -1.84 -19.60
CA ASP A 176 -1.80 -1.58 -20.87
C ASP A 176 -2.77 -0.40 -20.79
N MET A 177 -3.53 -0.30 -19.69
CA MET A 177 -4.42 0.83 -19.42
C MET A 177 -3.65 2.15 -19.27
N GLU A 178 -2.48 2.14 -18.63
CA GLU A 178 -1.60 3.32 -18.55
C GLU A 178 -1.22 3.82 -19.95
N LYS A 179 -0.76 2.92 -20.84
CA LYS A 179 -0.39 3.26 -22.22
C LYS A 179 -1.58 3.80 -23.00
N GLU A 180 -2.75 3.19 -22.84
CA GLU A 180 -4.01 3.66 -23.45
C GLU A 180 -4.38 5.07 -22.96
N LEU A 181 -4.30 5.31 -21.63
CA LEU A 181 -4.55 6.61 -21.02
C LEU A 181 -3.64 7.73 -21.57
N VAL A 182 -2.34 7.46 -21.64
CA VAL A 182 -1.36 8.41 -22.19
C VAL A 182 -1.68 8.72 -23.65
N SER A 183 -1.96 7.68 -24.46
CA SER A 183 -2.30 7.85 -25.88
C SER A 183 -3.58 8.68 -26.07
N ASN A 184 -4.63 8.39 -25.29
CA ASN A 184 -5.90 9.11 -25.35
C ASN A 184 -5.75 10.56 -24.88
N HIS A 185 -4.92 10.81 -23.87
CA HIS A 185 -4.63 12.16 -23.38
C HIS A 185 -3.95 12.99 -24.46
N ILE A 186 -2.93 12.45 -25.14
CA ILE A 186 -2.24 13.11 -26.25
C ILE A 186 -3.24 13.42 -27.38
N ALA A 187 -4.10 12.47 -27.74
CA ALA A 187 -5.10 12.68 -28.80
C ALA A 187 -6.12 13.77 -28.45
N ARG A 188 -6.45 13.98 -27.18
CA ARG A 188 -7.34 15.06 -26.73
C ARG A 188 -6.67 16.45 -26.76
N LEU A 189 -5.37 16.53 -26.74
CA LEU A 189 -4.62 17.79 -26.80
C LEU A 189 -4.34 18.27 -28.25
N MET A 190 -4.51 17.40 -29.25
CA MET A 190 -4.31 17.70 -30.69
C MET A 190 -5.59 18.18 -31.35
#